data_55b9d43a3e01031bca61f5e8357f0ae2
#
_entry.id   55b9d43a3e01031bca61f5e8357f0ae2
#
_cell.length_a   1.000
_cell.length_b   1.000
_cell.length_c   1.000
_cell.angle_alpha   90.00
_cell.angle_beta   90.00
_cell.angle_gamma   90.00
#
_symmetry.space_group_name_H-M   'P 1'
#
loop_
_entity.id
_entity.type
_entity.pdbx_description
1 polymer ?
#
loop_
_entity_poly.entity_id
_entity_poly.type
_entity_poly.pdbx_seq_one_letter_code
_entity_poly.pdbx_strand_id
1 'polypeptide(L)'
;TPSLAGGCRRVIEKRGSVMGEIAYNRVQDFAMEFKVGRGDVAFAGYSLFFTEGSGIYRGNYLLSNEDIEAELTQWVSVDYLHWIREELMNFLRENVAKIYTGFVGVDMFVYSEPLAMGHESQEGLNAMGNLEYRINPVVEFNLRMTMGMVARVICDRCVKKGVRGMFTIDHCPPGELLRD
;
A
#
# COMPACT_ATOMS: atom_id res chain seq x y z
N THR A 1 -12.59 -27.38 -8.62
CA THR A 1 -11.61 -26.29 -8.69
C THR A 1 -10.38 -26.78 -9.44
N PRO A 2 -9.92 -26.10 -10.52
CA PRO A 2 -8.67 -26.46 -11.17
C PRO A 2 -7.55 -26.45 -10.13
N SER A 3 -6.72 -27.48 -10.10
CA SER A 3 -5.56 -27.50 -9.21
C SER A 3 -4.65 -26.31 -9.53
N LEU A 4 -3.96 -25.76 -8.51
CA LEU A 4 -2.98 -24.67 -8.67
C LEU A 4 -1.97 -25.00 -9.80
N ALA A 5 -1.50 -26.24 -9.86
CA ALA A 5 -0.61 -26.75 -10.91
C ALA A 5 -1.23 -26.65 -12.31
N GLY A 6 -2.52 -26.95 -12.47
CA GLY A 6 -3.22 -26.81 -13.76
C GLY A 6 -3.40 -25.35 -14.20
N GLY A 7 -3.55 -24.43 -13.25
CA GLY A 7 -3.60 -23.00 -13.49
C GLY A 7 -2.24 -22.47 -13.99
N CYS A 8 -1.17 -22.77 -13.28
CA CYS A 8 0.20 -22.38 -13.65
C CYS A 8 0.59 -22.93 -15.03
N ARG A 9 0.31 -24.21 -15.32
CA ARG A 9 0.61 -24.82 -16.61
C ARG A 9 -0.03 -24.05 -17.76
N ARG A 10 -1.31 -23.72 -17.66
CA ARG A 10 -2.05 -22.94 -18.68
C ARG A 10 -1.46 -21.54 -18.91
N VAL A 11 -1.00 -20.89 -17.84
CA VAL A 11 -0.34 -19.58 -17.93
C VAL A 11 1.01 -19.72 -18.65
N ILE A 12 1.81 -20.71 -18.28
CA ILE A 12 3.12 -20.98 -18.91
C ILE A 12 2.94 -21.29 -20.41
N GLU A 13 2.00 -22.15 -20.76
CA GLU A 13 1.69 -22.49 -22.16
C GLU A 13 1.27 -21.26 -22.98
N LYS A 14 0.55 -20.30 -22.38
CA LYS A 14 0.04 -19.11 -23.06
C LYS A 14 1.01 -17.92 -23.05
N ARG A 15 1.79 -17.75 -21.98
CA ARG A 15 2.62 -16.55 -21.74
C ARG A 15 4.12 -16.83 -21.63
N GLY A 16 4.52 -18.11 -21.66
CA GLY A 16 5.93 -18.55 -21.56
C GLY A 16 6.48 -18.63 -20.15
N SER A 17 5.90 -17.91 -19.18
CA SER A 17 6.36 -17.91 -17.78
C SER A 17 5.23 -17.60 -16.82
N VAL A 18 5.44 -17.93 -15.55
CA VAL A 18 4.61 -17.55 -14.41
C VAL A 18 5.51 -17.07 -13.28
N MET A 19 5.10 -16.00 -12.61
CA MET A 19 5.77 -15.53 -11.41
C MET A 19 5.05 -16.11 -10.19
N GLY A 20 5.81 -16.49 -9.17
CA GLY A 20 5.29 -16.97 -7.90
C GLY A 20 5.89 -16.16 -6.77
N GLU A 21 5.06 -15.80 -5.79
CA GLU A 21 5.44 -15.07 -4.59
C GLU A 21 4.95 -15.81 -3.36
N ILE A 22 5.52 -15.49 -2.21
CA ILE A 22 5.04 -16.00 -0.92
C ILE A 22 3.64 -15.44 -0.66
N ALA A 23 2.71 -16.32 -0.29
CA ALA A 23 1.38 -15.90 0.14
C ALA A 23 1.45 -15.46 1.62
N TYR A 24 1.45 -14.16 1.83
CA TYR A 24 1.44 -13.58 3.17
C TYR A 24 0.01 -13.50 3.75
N ASN A 25 -0.09 -13.60 5.07
CA ASN A 25 -1.33 -13.29 5.78
C ASN A 25 -1.46 -11.76 5.92
N ARG A 26 -1.95 -11.11 4.87
CA ARG A 26 -2.10 -9.65 4.80
C ARG A 26 -3.12 -9.16 5.81
N VAL A 27 -2.77 -8.09 6.50
CA VAL A 27 -3.60 -7.43 7.53
C VAL A 27 -4.13 -6.10 7.00
N GLN A 28 -3.25 -5.29 6.39
CA GLN A 28 -3.60 -3.97 5.90
C GLN A 28 -2.78 -3.61 4.66
N ASP A 29 -3.46 -3.28 3.56
CA ASP A 29 -2.84 -2.71 2.36
C ASP A 29 -2.74 -1.19 2.49
N PHE A 30 -1.60 -0.62 2.11
CA PHE A 30 -1.37 0.82 2.08
C PHE A 30 -0.30 1.18 1.07
N ALA A 31 -0.13 2.47 0.78
CA ALA A 31 0.99 2.95 -0.01
C ALA A 31 1.62 4.21 0.61
N MET A 32 2.87 4.45 0.25
CA MET A 32 3.53 5.73 0.44
C MET A 32 3.60 6.46 -0.90
N GLU A 33 3.14 7.71 -0.89
CA GLU A 33 3.08 8.56 -2.07
C GLU A 33 4.19 9.60 -2.03
N PHE A 34 4.87 9.77 -3.16
CA PHE A 34 6.00 10.69 -3.28
C PHE A 34 5.83 11.60 -4.48
N LYS A 35 6.43 12.79 -4.38
CA LYS A 35 6.63 13.70 -5.50
C LYS A 35 8.12 13.77 -5.81
N VAL A 36 8.48 13.38 -7.01
CA VAL A 36 9.85 13.37 -7.51
C VAL A 36 10.07 14.58 -8.40
N GLY A 37 11.04 15.41 -8.05
CA GLY A 37 11.54 16.53 -8.83
C GLY A 37 12.91 16.25 -9.43
N ARG A 38 13.55 17.28 -9.99
CA ARG A 38 14.93 17.17 -10.51
C ARG A 38 15.91 17.14 -9.32
N GLY A 39 16.34 15.93 -8.94
CA GLY A 39 17.29 15.73 -7.85
C GLY A 39 16.69 15.87 -6.45
N ASP A 40 15.38 16.00 -6.36
CA ASP A 40 14.66 16.13 -5.09
C ASP A 40 13.48 15.13 -5.01
N VAL A 41 13.19 14.66 -3.79
CA VAL A 41 12.07 13.76 -3.50
C VAL A 41 11.39 14.24 -2.23
N ALA A 42 10.10 14.48 -2.32
CA ALA A 42 9.27 14.86 -1.18
C ALA A 42 8.24 13.75 -0.91
N PHE A 43 8.08 13.39 0.35
CA PHE A 43 6.99 12.55 0.80
C PHE A 43 5.67 13.34 0.69
N ALA A 44 4.71 12.81 -0.04
CA ALA A 44 3.42 13.44 -0.26
C ALA A 44 2.34 12.93 0.71
N GLY A 45 2.56 11.78 1.34
CA GLY A 45 1.67 11.22 2.34
C GLY A 45 1.47 9.72 2.20
N TYR A 46 0.67 9.19 3.10
CA TYR A 46 0.19 7.82 3.06
C TYR A 46 -1.13 7.73 2.30
N SER A 47 -1.39 6.60 1.70
CA SER A 47 -2.71 6.22 1.21
C SER A 47 -3.12 4.86 1.76
N LEU A 48 -4.28 4.78 2.37
CA LEU A 48 -4.85 3.56 2.90
C LEU A 48 -5.96 3.12 1.95
N PHE A 49 -5.82 1.95 1.35
CA PHE A 49 -6.76 1.46 0.36
C PHE A 49 -7.34 0.09 0.73
N PHE A 50 -8.42 -0.26 0.09
CA PHE A 50 -9.07 -1.53 0.28
C PHE A 50 -9.32 -2.23 -1.05
N THR A 51 -9.22 -3.55 -1.00
CA THR A 51 -9.40 -4.44 -2.14
C THR A 51 -10.52 -5.44 -1.83
N GLU A 52 -11.16 -5.95 -2.87
CA GLU A 52 -12.03 -7.13 -2.71
C GLU A 52 -11.21 -8.40 -2.60
N GLY A 53 -11.86 -9.50 -2.18
CA GLY A 53 -11.23 -10.81 -1.96
C GLY A 53 -10.46 -11.39 -3.15
N SER A 54 -10.61 -10.82 -4.35
CA SER A 54 -9.83 -11.12 -5.57
C SER A 54 -8.61 -10.22 -5.75
N GLY A 55 -8.34 -9.26 -4.84
CA GLY A 55 -7.28 -8.26 -4.96
C GLY A 55 -7.65 -7.06 -5.85
N ILE A 56 -8.91 -6.95 -6.29
CA ILE A 56 -9.37 -5.81 -7.09
C ILE A 56 -9.49 -4.58 -6.20
N TYR A 57 -8.79 -3.51 -6.58
CA TYR A 57 -8.90 -2.19 -5.93
C TYR A 57 -10.33 -1.67 -5.97
N ARG A 58 -10.82 -1.21 -4.82
CA ARG A 58 -12.18 -0.64 -4.66
C ARG A 58 -12.17 0.82 -4.26
N GLY A 59 -11.16 1.27 -3.58
CA GLY A 59 -11.08 2.66 -3.16
C GLY A 59 -10.05 2.92 -2.08
N ASN A 60 -10.03 4.17 -1.63
CA ASN A 60 -9.18 4.66 -0.56
C ASN A 60 -10.00 5.24 0.58
N TYR A 61 -9.48 5.13 1.78
CA TYR A 61 -9.93 5.94 2.90
C TYR A 61 -9.41 7.37 2.75
N LEU A 62 -10.27 8.36 2.94
CA LEU A 62 -9.89 9.77 3.00
C LEU A 62 -9.63 10.14 4.45
N LEU A 63 -8.39 9.98 4.87
CA LEU A 63 -7.90 10.20 6.23
C LEU A 63 -6.71 11.16 6.20
N SER A 64 -6.45 11.84 7.31
CA SER A 64 -5.20 12.60 7.46
C SER A 64 -3.99 11.66 7.49
N ASN A 65 -2.78 12.18 7.26
CA ASN A 65 -1.56 11.37 7.40
C ASN A 65 -1.40 10.85 8.83
N GLU A 66 -1.73 11.67 9.81
CA GLU A 66 -1.69 11.33 11.23
C GLU A 66 -2.67 10.19 11.56
N ASP A 67 -3.89 10.23 11.01
CA ASP A 67 -4.87 9.16 11.19
C ASP A 67 -4.41 7.85 10.54
N ILE A 68 -3.85 7.90 9.32
CA ILE A 68 -3.34 6.70 8.65
C ILE A 68 -2.14 6.13 9.42
N GLU A 69 -1.22 6.98 9.87
CA GLU A 69 -0.09 6.55 10.68
C GLU A 69 -0.56 5.89 11.98
N ALA A 70 -1.57 6.45 12.66
CA ALA A 70 -2.16 5.87 13.84
C ALA A 70 -2.82 4.50 13.57
N GLU A 71 -3.46 4.31 12.41
CA GLU A 71 -4.00 3.00 12.00
C GLU A 71 -2.87 1.98 11.75
N LEU A 72 -1.79 2.37 11.08
CA LEU A 72 -0.67 1.48 10.80
C LEU A 72 0.14 1.13 12.05
N THR A 73 0.27 2.07 12.98
CA THR A 73 1.04 1.86 14.22
C THR A 73 0.33 1.00 15.27
N GLN A 74 -0.88 0.55 14.99
CA GLN A 74 -1.49 -0.56 15.73
C GLN A 74 -0.76 -1.90 15.51
N TRP A 75 -0.03 -2.02 14.41
CA TRP A 75 0.63 -3.25 13.96
C TRP A 75 2.14 -3.18 14.04
N VAL A 76 2.74 -2.04 13.69
CA VAL A 76 4.19 -1.85 13.59
C VAL A 76 4.61 -0.57 14.33
N SER A 77 5.89 -0.46 14.71
CA SER A 77 6.35 0.77 15.34
C SER A 77 6.39 1.95 14.37
N VAL A 78 6.16 3.15 14.88
CA VAL A 78 6.25 4.40 14.11
C VAL A 78 7.67 4.61 13.57
N ASP A 79 8.68 4.26 14.35
CA ASP A 79 10.09 4.39 13.95
C ASP A 79 10.41 3.49 12.75
N TYR A 80 9.87 2.27 12.72
CA TYR A 80 10.03 1.36 11.60
C TYR A 80 9.34 1.90 10.33
N LEU A 81 8.13 2.45 10.46
CA LEU A 81 7.40 3.08 9.37
C LEU A 81 8.16 4.29 8.80
N HIS A 82 8.70 5.13 9.68
CA HIS A 82 9.49 6.30 9.29
C HIS A 82 10.82 5.89 8.66
N TRP A 83 11.48 4.87 9.17
CA TRP A 83 12.71 4.34 8.58
C TRP A 83 12.47 3.86 7.14
N ILE A 84 11.41 3.07 6.88
CA ILE A 84 11.04 2.66 5.52
C ILE A 84 10.84 3.88 4.61
N ARG A 85 10.16 4.91 5.08
CA ARG A 85 9.94 6.14 4.33
C ARG A 85 11.26 6.81 3.92
N GLU A 86 12.19 6.97 4.85
CA GLU A 86 13.48 7.58 4.57
C GLU A 86 14.33 6.76 3.59
N GLU A 87 14.35 5.43 3.74
CA GLU A 87 15.03 4.53 2.80
C GLU A 87 14.44 4.63 1.39
N LEU A 88 13.13 4.68 1.26
CA LEU A 88 12.47 4.88 -0.03
C LEU A 88 12.78 6.25 -0.63
N MET A 89 12.77 7.32 0.16
CA MET A 89 13.14 8.65 -0.31
C MET A 89 14.58 8.70 -0.81
N ASN A 90 15.51 8.06 -0.11
CA ASN A 90 16.91 7.94 -0.52
C ASN A 90 17.04 7.15 -1.83
N PHE A 91 16.40 5.98 -1.91
CA PHE A 91 16.38 5.17 -3.12
C PHE A 91 15.81 5.93 -4.32
N LEU A 92 14.68 6.62 -4.15
CA LEU A 92 14.05 7.40 -5.21
C LEU A 92 14.94 8.56 -5.66
N ARG A 93 15.62 9.24 -4.73
CA ARG A 93 16.55 10.34 -5.04
C ARG A 93 17.75 9.86 -5.84
N GLU A 94 18.33 8.72 -5.45
CA GLU A 94 19.53 8.20 -6.09
C GLU A 94 19.26 7.56 -7.45
N ASN A 95 18.12 6.89 -7.62
CA ASN A 95 17.87 6.03 -8.78
C ASN A 95 16.79 6.58 -9.72
N VAL A 96 15.77 7.28 -9.21
CA VAL A 96 14.62 7.69 -10.00
C VAL A 96 14.66 9.18 -10.36
N ALA A 97 15.03 10.06 -9.45
CA ALA A 97 15.00 11.51 -9.66
C ALA A 97 15.96 12.03 -10.75
N LYS A 98 16.88 11.17 -11.21
CA LYS A 98 17.80 11.48 -12.33
C LYS A 98 17.13 11.36 -13.71
N ILE A 99 16.10 10.53 -13.80
CA ILE A 99 15.48 10.12 -15.07
C ILE A 99 13.97 10.35 -15.11
N TYR A 100 13.35 10.63 -13.98
CA TYR A 100 11.91 10.79 -13.85
C TYR A 100 11.56 12.01 -13.01
N THR A 101 10.48 12.70 -13.39
CA THR A 101 9.87 13.78 -12.62
C THR A 101 8.35 13.56 -12.64
N GLY A 102 7.72 13.54 -11.47
CA GLY A 102 6.29 13.25 -11.36
C GLY A 102 5.93 12.66 -10.01
N PHE A 103 4.84 11.94 -9.98
CA PHE A 103 4.38 11.23 -8.79
C PHE A 103 4.84 9.78 -8.81
N VAL A 104 5.14 9.25 -7.65
CA VAL A 104 5.48 7.83 -7.44
C VAL A 104 4.67 7.32 -6.26
N GLY A 105 3.93 6.23 -6.46
CA GLY A 105 3.33 5.47 -5.37
C GLY A 105 4.11 4.17 -5.15
N VAL A 106 4.34 3.81 -3.91
CA VAL A 106 4.95 2.53 -3.53
C VAL A 106 3.95 1.74 -2.72
N ASP A 107 3.42 0.68 -3.33
CA ASP A 107 2.42 -0.18 -2.70
C ASP A 107 3.10 -1.14 -1.72
N MET A 108 2.47 -1.32 -0.57
CA MET A 108 2.95 -2.11 0.57
C MET A 108 1.78 -2.79 1.27
N PHE A 109 2.10 -3.71 2.14
CA PHE A 109 1.13 -4.23 3.09
C PHE A 109 1.77 -4.60 4.42
N VAL A 110 0.98 -4.50 5.48
CA VAL A 110 1.27 -5.13 6.77
C VAL A 110 0.80 -6.58 6.70
N TYR A 111 1.60 -7.49 7.22
CA TYR A 111 1.26 -8.91 7.32
C TYR A 111 1.64 -9.48 8.68
N SER A 112 0.99 -10.57 9.06
CA SER A 112 1.30 -11.29 10.30
C SER A 112 2.00 -12.60 10.01
N GLU A 113 2.97 -12.93 10.87
CA GLU A 113 3.67 -14.22 10.90
C GLU A 113 3.55 -14.84 12.29
N PRO A 114 3.52 -16.20 12.40
CA PRO A 114 3.69 -16.84 13.69
C PRO A 114 5.08 -16.49 14.27
N LEU A 115 5.15 -16.17 15.55
CA LEU A 115 6.44 -15.99 16.22
C LEU A 115 7.27 -17.27 16.10
N ALA A 116 8.46 -17.16 15.52
CA ALA A 116 9.43 -18.24 15.50
C ALA A 116 9.83 -18.56 16.93
N MET A 117 9.67 -19.82 17.35
CA MET A 117 10.11 -20.26 18.68
C MET A 117 11.62 -20.01 18.82
N GLY A 118 12.02 -19.05 19.67
CA GLY A 118 13.43 -18.79 20.01
C GLY A 118 13.98 -17.40 19.69
N HIS A 119 13.24 -16.51 19.09
CA HIS A 119 13.63 -15.10 18.94
C HIS A 119 12.75 -14.19 19.78
N GLU A 120 13.28 -13.72 20.92
CA GLU A 120 12.77 -12.56 21.65
C GLU A 120 13.11 -11.29 20.85
N SER A 121 12.35 -10.99 19.82
CA SER A 121 12.39 -9.67 19.21
C SER A 121 11.50 -8.75 20.03
N GLN A 122 12.11 -7.79 20.72
CA GLN A 122 11.43 -6.83 21.61
C GLN A 122 10.54 -5.80 20.86
N GLU A 123 10.45 -5.87 19.53
CA GLU A 123 9.73 -4.92 18.70
C GLU A 123 8.63 -5.64 17.93
N GLY A 124 7.40 -5.60 18.44
CA GLY A 124 6.22 -6.10 17.72
C GLY A 124 5.26 -6.99 18.48
N LEU A 125 5.42 -7.13 19.79
CA LEU A 125 4.48 -7.86 20.65
C LEU A 125 3.19 -7.03 20.86
N ASN A 126 2.20 -7.29 20.02
CA ASN A 126 0.84 -6.83 20.27
C ASN A 126 0.12 -7.79 21.23
N ALA A 127 -0.87 -7.27 21.99
CA ALA A 127 -1.63 -7.96 23.02
C ALA A 127 -2.40 -9.23 22.60
N MET A 128 -2.26 -9.68 21.35
CA MET A 128 -2.90 -10.86 20.76
C MET A 128 -1.96 -12.06 20.61
N GLY A 129 -1.07 -12.28 21.53
CA GLY A 129 -0.26 -13.49 21.75
C GLY A 129 0.19 -14.28 20.52
N ASN A 130 1.50 -14.38 20.29
CA ASN A 130 2.17 -15.25 19.32
C ASN A 130 2.17 -14.84 17.84
N LEU A 131 1.80 -13.61 17.46
CA LEU A 131 1.95 -13.10 16.08
C LEU A 131 2.93 -11.93 16.07
N GLU A 132 3.85 -11.94 15.13
CA GLU A 132 4.69 -10.80 14.75
C GLU A 132 4.10 -10.12 13.54
N TYR A 133 4.10 -8.78 13.53
CA TYR A 133 3.63 -8.00 12.39
C TYR A 133 4.80 -7.32 11.71
N ARG A 134 4.81 -7.40 10.38
CA ARG A 134 5.87 -6.82 9.55
C ARG A 134 5.26 -6.10 8.35
N ILE A 135 6.05 -5.24 7.71
CA ILE A 135 5.70 -4.61 6.44
C ILE A 135 6.43 -5.34 5.32
N ASN A 136 5.71 -5.67 4.24
CA ASN A 136 6.33 -5.88 2.94
C ASN A 136 6.49 -4.48 2.31
N PRO A 137 7.72 -3.93 2.26
CA PRO A 137 7.93 -2.51 2.01
C PRO A 137 7.86 -2.14 0.53
N VAL A 138 7.85 -3.11 -0.38
CA VAL A 138 7.77 -2.88 -1.82
C VAL A 138 7.05 -4.04 -2.48
N VAL A 139 5.80 -3.83 -2.81
CA VAL A 139 5.03 -4.73 -3.67
C VAL A 139 5.13 -4.26 -5.11
N GLU A 140 4.96 -2.95 -5.34
CA GLU A 140 5.00 -2.34 -6.65
C GLU A 140 5.45 -0.88 -6.57
N PHE A 141 6.31 -0.47 -7.52
CA PHE A 141 6.60 0.93 -7.80
C PHE A 141 5.73 1.44 -8.95
N ASN A 142 4.89 2.41 -8.66
CA ASN A 142 4.00 3.04 -9.62
C ASN A 142 4.54 4.43 -10.02
N LEU A 143 5.31 4.52 -11.11
CA LEU A 143 5.88 5.76 -11.66
C LEU A 143 4.82 6.56 -12.43
N ARG A 144 3.76 6.95 -11.73
CA ARG A 144 2.61 7.69 -12.25
C ARG A 144 1.79 8.27 -11.10
N MET A 145 0.83 9.13 -11.41
CA MET A 145 -0.19 9.48 -10.44
C MET A 145 -1.04 8.23 -10.15
N THR A 146 -1.03 7.80 -8.89
CA THR A 146 -1.79 6.65 -8.39
C THR A 146 -3.18 7.08 -7.95
N MET A 147 -4.08 6.13 -7.71
CA MET A 147 -5.37 6.41 -7.07
C MET A 147 -5.19 6.84 -5.61
N GLY A 148 -4.14 6.35 -4.95
CA GLY A 148 -3.75 6.80 -3.62
C GLY A 148 -3.38 8.28 -3.59
N MET A 149 -2.58 8.74 -4.56
CA MET A 149 -2.26 10.16 -4.70
C MET A 149 -3.50 11.01 -5.00
N VAL A 150 -4.41 10.53 -5.85
CA VAL A 150 -5.69 11.21 -6.12
C VAL A 150 -6.50 11.33 -4.83
N ALA A 151 -6.66 10.24 -4.09
CA ALA A 151 -7.37 10.24 -2.81
C ALA A 151 -6.71 11.21 -1.80
N ARG A 152 -5.35 11.25 -1.76
CA ARG A 152 -4.62 12.19 -0.92
C ARG A 152 -4.94 13.65 -1.28
N VAL A 153 -4.89 13.99 -2.57
CA VAL A 153 -5.24 15.36 -3.05
C VAL A 153 -6.70 15.71 -2.72
N ILE A 154 -7.64 14.78 -2.89
CA ILE A 154 -9.05 14.98 -2.52
C ILE A 154 -9.17 15.22 -1.01
N CYS A 155 -8.52 14.39 -0.20
CA CYS A 155 -8.54 14.54 1.25
C CYS A 155 -8.02 15.92 1.68
N ASP A 156 -6.87 16.34 1.16
CA ASP A 156 -6.23 17.59 1.55
C ASP A 156 -7.00 18.84 1.11
N ARG A 157 -7.73 18.76 -0.01
CA ARG A 157 -8.44 19.92 -0.59
C ARG A 157 -9.93 19.99 -0.27
N CYS A 158 -10.58 18.84 -0.11
CA CYS A 158 -12.03 18.74 -0.08
C CYS A 158 -12.57 18.24 1.27
N VAL A 159 -11.78 17.48 2.04
CA VAL A 159 -12.25 16.94 3.33
C VAL A 159 -11.90 17.91 4.45
N LYS A 160 -12.89 18.23 5.28
CA LYS A 160 -12.66 19.08 6.46
C LYS A 160 -11.78 18.37 7.47
N LYS A 161 -10.92 19.12 8.16
CA LYS A 161 -10.06 18.58 9.21
C LYS A 161 -10.88 17.83 10.27
N GLY A 162 -10.44 16.61 10.61
CA GLY A 162 -11.10 15.73 11.58
C GLY A 162 -12.30 14.95 11.02
N VAL A 163 -12.61 15.08 9.74
CA VAL A 163 -13.64 14.28 9.07
C VAL A 163 -12.97 13.10 8.37
N ARG A 164 -13.56 11.92 8.47
CA ARG A 164 -13.16 10.70 7.77
C ARG A 164 -14.11 10.45 6.61
N GLY A 165 -13.59 10.00 5.48
CA GLY A 165 -14.38 9.69 4.29
C GLY A 165 -13.85 8.47 3.54
N MET A 166 -14.53 8.16 2.45
CA MET A 166 -14.10 7.12 1.51
C MET A 166 -14.18 7.67 0.09
N PHE A 167 -13.23 7.28 -0.72
CA PHE A 167 -13.22 7.48 -2.16
C PHE A 167 -13.34 6.11 -2.82
N THR A 168 -14.41 5.90 -3.58
CA THR A 168 -14.70 4.63 -4.25
C THR A 168 -14.79 4.83 -5.75
N ILE A 169 -14.48 3.77 -6.50
CA ILE A 169 -14.71 3.70 -7.94
C ILE A 169 -15.76 2.63 -8.19
N ASP A 170 -16.90 3.06 -8.69
CA ASP A 170 -18.00 2.16 -9.06
C ASP A 170 -18.33 2.28 -10.55
N HIS A 171 -18.90 1.21 -11.09
CA HIS A 171 -19.43 1.20 -12.44
C HIS A 171 -20.86 1.76 -12.42
N CYS A 172 -21.03 2.94 -13.02
CA CYS A 172 -22.35 3.53 -13.18
C CYS A 172 -22.85 3.22 -14.61
N PRO A 173 -24.04 2.60 -14.77
CA PRO A 173 -24.63 2.41 -16.08
C PRO A 173 -24.83 3.75 -16.81
N PRO A 174 -24.71 3.80 -18.15
CA PRO A 174 -24.93 5.02 -18.90
C PRO A 174 -26.31 5.63 -18.64
N GLY A 175 -26.34 6.90 -18.21
CA GLY A 175 -27.56 7.64 -17.93
C GLY A 175 -28.02 7.62 -16.47
N GLU A 176 -27.39 6.85 -15.59
CA GLU A 176 -27.60 6.94 -14.16
C GLU A 176 -26.59 7.90 -13.52
N LEU A 177 -27.11 8.88 -12.78
CA LEU A 177 -26.31 9.70 -11.87
C LEU A 177 -26.39 9.07 -10.48
N LEU A 178 -25.23 8.76 -9.89
CA LEU A 178 -25.16 8.46 -8.46
C LEU A 178 -25.66 9.71 -7.72
N ARG A 179 -26.80 9.59 -7.08
CA ARG A 179 -27.34 10.62 -6.16
C ARG A 179 -27.07 10.11 -4.75
N ASP A 180 -26.40 10.95 -3.98
CA ASP A 180 -26.25 10.77 -2.54
C ASP A 180 -27.58 10.94 -1.80
#